data_27c996c9ab9e896e8fa5b0f9c77ac0a4
#
_entry.id   27c996c9ab9e896e8fa5b0f9c77ac0a4
#
_cell.length_a   1.000
_cell.length_b   1.000
_cell.length_c   1.000
_cell.angle_alpha   90.00
_cell.angle_beta   90.00
_cell.angle_gamma   90.00
#
_symmetry.space_group_name_H-M   'P 1'
#
loop_
_entity.id
_entity.type
_entity.pdbx_description
1 polymer ?
#
loop_
_entity_poly.entity_id
_entity_poly.type
_entity_poly.pdbx_seq_one_letter_code
_entity_poly.pdbx_strand_id
1 'polypeptide(L)'
;MRLVAYGGISMDDAAYFQALPKAELHLHLDGSVRPKTVLELAAQGGVPVPTQDLEPLTDFLQATDSTASLVEYITYFELPIAVLQTVAALERATYELCEDLKKDNVRYAEIRYGPWLHVQQGLSLTDVIRAVLSGWKAGRKSFGLEGGIIVTALRDMPPAQNVSLAQVAGRYVGDGVVGFDLAGDEAGHPPILHEDAFRVARSLGLNITIHAGEAAGPESVRQAISMGAVRLGHGVRAQEDPEVIAMIKESGVQLDMAPTSNAQTKAVRRLQDHPLRRFYEQGIKVTISTDSRTVSDVTLTQEYQTVTRVLGCTREQISAMNLQALEGGFSDEVTRARLRHQFVDAAAKLRPAAPTV
;
A
#
# COMPACT_ATOMS: atom_id res chain seq x y z
N MET A 1 -39.57 -5.40 0.31
CA MET A 1 -38.13 -5.11 0.09
C MET A 1 -37.75 -4.03 1.09
N ARG A 2 -37.23 -4.42 2.27
CA ARG A 2 -36.83 -3.45 3.31
C ARG A 2 -35.43 -2.96 2.91
N LEU A 3 -35.31 -1.68 2.60
CA LEU A 3 -34.03 -0.97 2.56
C LEU A 3 -33.35 -1.15 3.92
N VAL A 4 -32.27 -1.92 3.95
CA VAL A 4 -31.35 -1.89 5.10
C VAL A 4 -30.73 -0.50 5.05
N ALA A 5 -31.11 0.35 5.98
CA ALA A 5 -30.50 1.65 6.17
C ALA A 5 -29.01 1.38 6.56
N TYR A 6 -28.08 1.63 5.65
CA TYR A 6 -26.67 1.71 5.99
C TYR A 6 -26.52 2.85 6.99
N GLY A 7 -26.14 2.52 8.22
CA GLY A 7 -25.88 3.50 9.26
C GLY A 7 -24.87 4.52 8.72
N GLY A 8 -25.28 5.78 8.63
CA GLY A 8 -24.37 6.86 8.23
C GLY A 8 -23.18 6.92 9.18
N ILE A 9 -21.98 7.23 8.68
CA ILE A 9 -20.82 7.54 9.50
C ILE A 9 -21.24 8.69 10.40
N SER A 10 -21.16 8.53 11.72
CA SER A 10 -21.36 9.65 12.61
C SER A 10 -20.20 10.64 12.40
N MET A 11 -20.45 11.95 12.51
CA MET A 11 -19.36 12.95 12.49
C MET A 11 -18.27 12.61 13.52
N ASP A 12 -18.64 11.90 14.57
CA ASP A 12 -17.75 11.38 15.60
C ASP A 12 -16.77 10.31 15.10
N ASP A 13 -17.18 9.41 14.19
CA ASP A 13 -16.28 8.41 13.59
C ASP A 13 -15.24 9.07 12.67
N ALA A 14 -15.65 10.05 11.88
CA ALA A 14 -14.72 10.78 11.01
C ALA A 14 -13.65 11.52 11.83
N ALA A 15 -14.06 12.24 12.87
CA ALA A 15 -13.14 12.92 13.77
C ALA A 15 -12.23 11.94 14.53
N TYR A 16 -12.77 10.80 14.97
CA TYR A 16 -12.00 9.75 15.64
C TYR A 16 -10.89 9.20 14.75
N PHE A 17 -11.21 8.76 13.52
CA PHE A 17 -10.21 8.19 12.61
C PHE A 17 -9.22 9.23 12.10
N GLN A 18 -9.62 10.49 11.94
CA GLN A 18 -8.69 11.57 11.60
C GLN A 18 -7.68 11.82 12.72
N ALA A 19 -8.12 11.78 13.96
CA ALA A 19 -7.26 12.02 15.14
C ALA A 19 -6.35 10.80 15.47
N LEU A 20 -6.75 9.58 15.07
CA LEU A 20 -5.99 8.36 15.34
C LEU A 20 -4.63 8.38 14.60
N PRO A 21 -3.49 8.21 15.29
CA PRO A 21 -2.22 8.00 14.61
C PRO A 21 -2.24 6.66 13.86
N LYS A 22 -1.75 6.64 12.62
CA LYS A 22 -1.90 5.51 11.70
C LYS A 22 -0.57 4.95 11.23
N ALA A 23 -0.58 3.64 10.92
CA ALA A 23 0.47 2.95 10.19
C ALA A 23 -0.06 2.47 8.85
N GLU A 24 0.68 2.72 7.77
CA GLU A 24 0.32 2.34 6.41
C GLU A 24 1.45 1.55 5.77
N LEU A 25 1.18 0.30 5.41
CA LEU A 25 2.19 -0.66 4.97
C LEU A 25 2.13 -0.99 3.48
N HIS A 26 1.01 -0.66 2.81
CA HIS A 26 0.79 -0.95 1.41
C HIS A 26 0.34 0.31 0.67
N LEU A 27 1.32 1.05 0.15
CA LEU A 27 1.11 2.36 -0.46
C LEU A 27 2.08 2.57 -1.62
N HIS A 28 1.56 2.67 -2.85
CA HIS A 28 2.33 2.91 -4.07
C HIS A 28 2.60 4.40 -4.29
N LEU A 29 3.87 4.76 -4.52
CA LEU A 29 4.29 6.13 -4.85
C LEU A 29 3.66 6.58 -6.18
N ASP A 30 3.81 5.77 -7.22
CA ASP A 30 3.36 6.03 -8.59
C ASP A 30 1.82 6.11 -8.71
N GLY A 31 1.09 5.40 -7.84
CA GLY A 31 -0.37 5.51 -7.70
C GLY A 31 -0.86 6.62 -6.78
N SER A 32 0.05 7.42 -6.20
CA SER A 32 -0.29 8.42 -5.18
C SER A 32 0.22 9.83 -5.50
N VAL A 33 0.61 10.09 -6.75
CA VAL A 33 1.06 11.41 -7.19
C VAL A 33 -0.12 12.36 -7.28
N ARG A 34 -0.01 13.55 -6.68
CA ARG A 34 -1.06 14.57 -6.73
C ARG A 34 -1.39 14.94 -8.19
N PRO A 35 -2.67 15.04 -8.60
CA PRO A 35 -3.03 15.44 -9.96
C PRO A 35 -2.42 16.76 -10.40
N LYS A 36 -2.32 17.74 -9.51
CA LYS A 36 -1.64 19.02 -9.78
C LYS A 36 -0.16 18.82 -10.08
N THR A 37 0.51 17.93 -9.37
CA THR A 37 1.93 17.63 -9.60
C THR A 37 2.14 16.91 -10.93
N VAL A 38 1.24 15.99 -11.28
CA VAL A 38 1.22 15.34 -12.61
C VAL A 38 1.14 16.42 -13.70
N LEU A 39 0.20 17.38 -13.59
CA LEU A 39 0.03 18.44 -14.57
C LEU A 39 1.29 19.33 -14.71
N GLU A 40 1.87 19.74 -13.59
CA GLU A 40 3.07 20.59 -13.58
C GLU A 40 4.29 19.86 -14.13
N LEU A 41 4.51 18.59 -13.78
CA LEU A 41 5.61 17.77 -14.29
C LEU A 41 5.42 17.43 -15.77
N ALA A 42 4.19 17.20 -16.23
CA ALA A 42 3.87 16.98 -17.63
C ALA A 42 4.24 18.21 -18.48
N ALA A 43 3.87 19.42 -18.01
CA ALA A 43 4.24 20.66 -18.68
C ALA A 43 5.77 20.86 -18.73
N GLN A 44 6.51 20.54 -17.66
CA GLN A 44 7.96 20.64 -17.61
C GLN A 44 8.66 19.63 -18.52
N GLY A 45 8.15 18.40 -18.57
CA GLY A 45 8.74 17.29 -19.33
C GLY A 45 8.23 17.18 -20.78
N GLY A 46 7.25 17.99 -21.18
CA GLY A 46 6.62 17.89 -22.50
C GLY A 46 5.79 16.60 -22.67
N VAL A 47 5.29 16.02 -21.57
CA VAL A 47 4.46 14.81 -21.59
C VAL A 47 3.03 15.19 -21.97
N PRO A 48 2.44 14.56 -22.99
CA PRO A 48 1.04 14.82 -23.35
C PRO A 48 0.08 14.48 -22.21
N VAL A 49 -0.90 15.35 -21.96
CA VAL A 49 -2.00 15.13 -21.01
C VAL A 49 -3.34 15.24 -21.73
N PRO A 50 -4.37 14.50 -21.27
CA PRO A 50 -5.68 14.54 -21.92
C PRO A 50 -6.39 15.89 -21.79
N THR A 51 -6.05 16.65 -20.73
CA THR A 51 -6.60 17.98 -20.43
C THR A 51 -5.63 18.80 -19.60
N GLN A 52 -5.74 20.14 -19.66
CA GLN A 52 -5.00 21.08 -18.83
C GLN A 52 -5.80 21.49 -17.58
N ASP A 53 -7.07 21.14 -17.50
CA ASP A 53 -7.94 21.44 -16.37
C ASP A 53 -7.78 20.40 -15.28
N LEU A 54 -7.58 20.88 -14.03
CA LEU A 54 -7.22 20.00 -12.90
C LEU A 54 -8.32 19.01 -12.53
N GLU A 55 -9.59 19.43 -12.54
CA GLU A 55 -10.72 18.56 -12.16
C GLU A 55 -10.89 17.40 -13.16
N PRO A 56 -11.02 17.61 -14.49
CA PRO A 56 -11.07 16.51 -15.44
C PRO A 56 -9.80 15.64 -15.47
N LEU A 57 -8.61 16.21 -15.18
CA LEU A 57 -7.40 15.40 -15.06
C LEU A 57 -7.45 14.51 -13.81
N THR A 58 -8.00 15.01 -12.71
CA THR A 58 -8.19 14.22 -11.50
C THR A 58 -9.10 13.02 -11.78
N ASP A 59 -10.25 13.25 -12.44
CA ASP A 59 -11.16 12.18 -12.84
C ASP A 59 -10.49 11.14 -13.77
N PHE A 60 -9.63 11.61 -14.68
CA PHE A 60 -8.86 10.73 -15.59
C PHE A 60 -7.88 9.83 -14.85
N LEU A 61 -7.30 10.29 -13.74
CA LEU A 61 -6.31 9.57 -12.94
C LEU A 61 -6.95 8.58 -11.95
N GLN A 62 -8.27 8.57 -11.80
CA GLN A 62 -8.98 7.79 -10.80
C GLN A 62 -9.67 6.57 -11.38
N ALA A 63 -9.46 5.42 -10.75
CA ALA A 63 -10.22 4.22 -11.02
C ALA A 63 -11.64 4.37 -10.47
N THR A 64 -12.60 3.81 -11.20
CA THR A 64 -14.02 3.89 -10.85
C THR A 64 -14.62 2.50 -10.64
N ASP A 65 -15.86 2.44 -10.20
CA ASP A 65 -16.60 1.17 -10.09
C ASP A 65 -16.75 0.44 -11.44
N SER A 66 -16.56 1.15 -12.57
CA SER A 66 -16.59 0.56 -13.92
C SER A 66 -15.28 -0.10 -14.34
N THR A 67 -14.17 0.11 -13.61
CA THR A 67 -12.90 -0.58 -13.86
C THR A 67 -13.12 -2.09 -13.82
N ALA A 68 -12.71 -2.80 -14.87
CA ALA A 68 -13.12 -4.18 -15.09
C ALA A 68 -12.15 -5.21 -14.49
N SER A 69 -10.88 -4.82 -14.24
CA SER A 69 -9.83 -5.75 -13.81
C SER A 69 -8.62 -5.05 -13.23
N LEU A 70 -7.71 -5.82 -12.61
CA LEU A 70 -6.40 -5.33 -12.20
C LEU A 70 -5.59 -4.78 -13.39
N VAL A 71 -5.63 -5.43 -14.56
CA VAL A 71 -4.90 -4.97 -15.75
C VAL A 71 -5.39 -3.59 -16.19
N GLU A 72 -6.68 -3.35 -16.18
CA GLU A 72 -7.23 -2.01 -16.46
C GLU A 72 -6.85 -1.01 -15.34
N TYR A 73 -6.92 -1.41 -14.09
CA TYR A 73 -6.51 -0.57 -12.95
C TYR A 73 -5.05 -0.09 -13.08
N ILE A 74 -4.14 -0.96 -13.55
CA ILE A 74 -2.73 -0.61 -13.77
C ILE A 74 -2.58 0.50 -14.84
N THR A 75 -3.49 0.63 -15.80
CA THR A 75 -3.37 1.68 -16.82
C THR A 75 -3.50 3.10 -16.28
N TYR A 76 -4.16 3.30 -15.14
CA TYR A 76 -4.24 4.61 -14.47
C TYR A 76 -2.88 5.13 -13.97
N PHE A 77 -1.87 4.26 -13.90
CA PHE A 77 -0.51 4.64 -13.51
C PHE A 77 0.33 5.16 -14.68
N GLU A 78 -0.08 4.98 -15.92
CA GLU A 78 0.72 5.31 -17.11
C GLU A 78 1.14 6.78 -17.14
N LEU A 79 0.23 7.71 -16.89
CA LEU A 79 0.53 9.13 -16.89
C LEU A 79 1.39 9.56 -15.68
N PRO A 80 1.11 9.17 -14.43
CA PRO A 80 2.03 9.35 -13.31
C PRO A 80 3.43 8.81 -13.57
N ILE A 81 3.56 7.60 -14.11
CA ILE A 81 4.86 7.00 -14.45
C ILE A 81 5.56 7.84 -15.53
N ALA A 82 4.85 8.27 -16.57
CA ALA A 82 5.45 9.05 -17.66
C ALA A 82 6.06 10.37 -17.19
N VAL A 83 5.53 11.00 -16.16
CA VAL A 83 6.07 12.26 -15.61
C VAL A 83 7.15 12.04 -14.53
N LEU A 84 7.28 10.84 -13.98
CA LEU A 84 8.26 10.49 -12.94
C LEU A 84 9.57 9.93 -13.54
N GLN A 85 10.12 10.59 -14.57
CA GLN A 85 11.31 10.12 -15.29
C GLN A 85 12.58 10.93 -14.97
N THR A 86 12.55 11.80 -13.98
CA THR A 86 13.71 12.59 -13.54
C THR A 86 13.93 12.47 -12.03
N VAL A 87 15.18 12.70 -11.59
CA VAL A 87 15.52 12.73 -10.15
C VAL A 87 14.63 13.72 -9.40
N ALA A 88 14.49 14.95 -9.93
CA ALA A 88 13.69 15.99 -9.27
C ALA A 88 12.19 15.62 -9.16
N ALA A 89 11.62 14.96 -10.18
CA ALA A 89 10.23 14.51 -10.16
C ALA A 89 9.99 13.43 -9.09
N LEU A 90 10.89 12.45 -9.00
CA LEU A 90 10.82 11.37 -8.00
C LEU A 90 11.02 11.90 -6.57
N GLU A 91 12.00 12.78 -6.35
CA GLU A 91 12.19 13.44 -5.05
C GLU A 91 10.95 14.23 -4.63
N ARG A 92 10.40 15.05 -5.53
CA ARG A 92 9.21 15.86 -5.28
C ARG A 92 7.99 14.99 -4.96
N ALA A 93 7.68 14.00 -5.78
CA ALA A 93 6.52 13.13 -5.58
C ALA A 93 6.60 12.40 -4.23
N THR A 94 7.78 11.88 -3.88
CA THR A 94 8.00 11.21 -2.60
C THR A 94 7.85 12.16 -1.41
N TYR A 95 8.40 13.38 -1.50
CA TYR A 95 8.25 14.40 -0.47
C TYR A 95 6.79 14.82 -0.27
N GLU A 96 6.07 15.07 -1.36
CA GLU A 96 4.65 15.45 -1.34
C GLU A 96 3.77 14.33 -0.77
N LEU A 97 4.07 13.07 -1.08
CA LEU A 97 3.36 11.93 -0.46
C LEU A 97 3.59 11.89 1.04
N CYS A 98 4.79 12.16 1.54
CA CYS A 98 5.06 12.28 2.97
C CYS A 98 4.22 13.40 3.62
N GLU A 99 4.04 14.53 2.94
CA GLU A 99 3.17 15.61 3.42
C GLU A 99 1.70 15.18 3.52
N ASP A 100 1.20 14.44 2.52
CA ASP A 100 -0.18 13.95 2.51
C ASP A 100 -0.42 12.88 3.58
N LEU A 101 0.55 12.00 3.80
CA LEU A 101 0.54 11.05 4.91
C LEU A 101 0.47 11.76 6.27
N LYS A 102 1.23 12.84 6.44
CA LYS A 102 1.18 13.67 7.66
C LYS A 102 -0.18 14.32 7.87
N LYS A 103 -0.80 14.86 6.80
CA LYS A 103 -2.14 15.44 6.85
C LYS A 103 -3.21 14.43 7.28
N ASP A 104 -3.02 13.18 6.88
CA ASP A 104 -3.88 12.05 7.25
C ASP A 104 -3.51 11.43 8.62
N ASN A 105 -2.63 12.08 9.38
CA ASN A 105 -2.13 11.62 10.67
C ASN A 105 -1.43 10.25 10.66
N VAL A 106 -0.88 9.85 9.51
CA VAL A 106 0.02 8.69 9.43
C VAL A 106 1.33 9.02 10.16
N ARG A 107 1.86 8.08 10.94
CA ARG A 107 3.09 8.20 11.71
C ARG A 107 4.15 7.20 11.27
N TYR A 108 3.72 6.10 10.71
CA TYR A 108 4.56 5.06 10.16
C TYR A 108 4.08 4.71 8.76
N ALA A 109 4.97 4.72 7.79
CA ALA A 109 4.62 4.38 6.41
C ALA A 109 5.72 3.59 5.71
N GLU A 110 5.33 2.62 4.89
CA GLU A 110 6.21 1.93 3.97
C GLU A 110 5.73 2.18 2.54
N ILE A 111 6.44 3.08 1.86
CA ILE A 111 6.11 3.49 0.49
C ILE A 111 6.79 2.54 -0.48
N ARG A 112 6.02 1.97 -1.41
CA ARG A 112 6.52 1.07 -2.45
C ARG A 112 6.43 1.68 -3.85
N TYR A 113 7.29 1.22 -4.77
CA TYR A 113 7.28 1.63 -6.17
C TYR A 113 8.15 0.70 -7.01
N GLY A 114 7.91 0.66 -8.34
CA GLY A 114 8.66 -0.13 -9.28
C GLY A 114 9.81 0.66 -9.95
N PRO A 115 11.09 0.57 -9.52
CA PRO A 115 12.18 1.36 -10.12
C PRO A 115 12.34 1.20 -11.63
N TRP A 116 12.02 0.01 -12.19
CA TRP A 116 12.07 -0.22 -13.63
C TRP A 116 11.13 0.68 -14.45
N LEU A 117 10.07 1.19 -13.84
CA LEU A 117 9.11 2.09 -14.49
C LEU A 117 9.68 3.49 -14.74
N HIS A 118 10.77 3.86 -14.08
CA HIS A 118 11.32 5.22 -14.04
C HIS A 118 12.68 5.37 -14.71
N VAL A 119 13.08 4.39 -15.54
CA VAL A 119 14.37 4.41 -16.26
C VAL A 119 14.23 4.75 -17.75
N GLN A 120 13.04 5.09 -18.21
CA GLN A 120 12.72 5.27 -19.64
C GLN A 120 13.43 6.47 -20.28
N GLN A 121 13.84 7.45 -19.48
CA GLN A 121 14.58 8.64 -19.93
C GLN A 121 16.05 8.67 -19.50
N GLY A 122 16.62 7.48 -19.23
CA GLY A 122 18.06 7.30 -19.04
C GLY A 122 18.57 7.31 -17.61
N LEU A 123 17.68 7.38 -16.60
CA LEU A 123 18.07 7.14 -15.22
C LEU A 123 18.50 5.68 -15.03
N SER A 124 19.54 5.45 -14.22
CA SER A 124 19.85 4.12 -13.73
C SER A 124 18.95 3.73 -12.56
N LEU A 125 18.82 2.44 -12.25
CA LEU A 125 18.13 1.97 -11.04
C LEU A 125 18.68 2.62 -9.77
N THR A 126 19.99 2.89 -9.75
CA THR A 126 20.68 3.57 -8.65
C THR A 126 20.20 5.01 -8.50
N ASP A 127 20.06 5.76 -9.61
CA ASP A 127 19.57 7.14 -9.58
C ASP A 127 18.13 7.20 -9.12
N VAL A 128 17.28 6.28 -9.61
CA VAL A 128 15.87 6.18 -9.23
C VAL A 128 15.72 5.90 -7.73
N ILE A 129 16.45 4.90 -7.19
CA ILE A 129 16.37 4.55 -5.77
C ILE A 129 16.88 5.71 -4.90
N ARG A 130 17.98 6.36 -5.30
CA ARG A 130 18.51 7.52 -4.56
C ARG A 130 17.56 8.71 -4.56
N ALA A 131 16.91 8.99 -5.67
CA ALA A 131 15.93 10.07 -5.77
C ALA A 131 14.76 9.85 -4.81
N VAL A 132 14.15 8.67 -4.80
CA VAL A 132 13.07 8.34 -3.88
C VAL A 132 13.53 8.37 -2.42
N LEU A 133 14.73 7.84 -2.11
CA LEU A 133 15.31 7.93 -0.76
C LEU A 133 15.59 9.36 -0.33
N SER A 134 16.00 10.25 -1.25
CA SER A 134 16.20 11.69 -0.97
C SER A 134 14.90 12.35 -0.58
N GLY A 135 13.84 12.17 -1.38
CA GLY A 135 12.49 12.66 -1.08
C GLY A 135 11.93 12.11 0.23
N TRP A 136 12.11 10.80 0.49
CA TRP A 136 11.72 10.15 1.74
C TRP A 136 12.44 10.75 2.96
N LYS A 137 13.76 10.87 2.91
CA LYS A 137 14.57 11.44 4.02
C LYS A 137 14.17 12.87 4.34
N ALA A 138 13.95 13.69 3.29
CA ALA A 138 13.47 15.05 3.45
C ALA A 138 12.07 15.12 4.06
N GLY A 139 11.12 14.33 3.53
CA GLY A 139 9.74 14.26 4.02
C GLY A 139 9.67 13.70 5.45
N ARG A 140 10.39 12.61 5.73
CA ARG A 140 10.52 12.04 7.08
C ARG A 140 10.96 13.09 8.09
N LYS A 141 12.00 13.85 7.78
CA LYS A 141 12.52 14.93 8.64
C LYS A 141 11.52 16.06 8.82
N SER A 142 10.84 16.50 7.75
CA SER A 142 9.92 17.63 7.79
C SER A 142 8.62 17.32 8.52
N PHE A 143 8.11 16.10 8.40
CA PHE A 143 6.78 15.73 8.87
C PHE A 143 6.77 14.77 10.05
N GLY A 144 7.94 14.30 10.50
CA GLY A 144 8.07 13.40 11.65
C GLY A 144 7.48 12.01 11.39
N LEU A 145 7.68 11.49 10.17
CA LEU A 145 7.30 10.14 9.78
C LEU A 145 8.39 9.15 10.16
N GLU A 146 7.98 7.90 10.40
CA GLU A 146 8.87 6.73 10.49
C GLU A 146 8.47 5.69 9.45
N GLY A 147 9.37 4.74 9.17
CA GLY A 147 9.16 3.70 8.15
C GLY A 147 10.28 3.65 7.12
N GLY A 148 9.96 3.33 5.87
CA GLY A 148 10.97 3.19 4.82
C GLY A 148 10.39 2.99 3.43
N ILE A 149 11.28 2.63 2.52
CA ILE A 149 10.98 2.38 1.12
C ILE A 149 11.03 0.88 0.84
N ILE A 150 10.02 0.36 0.15
CA ILE A 150 9.98 -0.98 -0.41
C ILE A 150 10.23 -0.89 -1.91
N VAL A 151 11.24 -1.61 -2.39
CA VAL A 151 11.55 -1.71 -3.81
C VAL A 151 10.72 -2.83 -4.42
N THR A 152 9.90 -2.52 -5.42
CA THR A 152 8.96 -3.46 -6.03
C THR A 152 9.52 -4.00 -7.35
N ALA A 153 9.67 -5.31 -7.45
CA ALA A 153 9.89 -6.04 -8.69
C ALA A 153 8.59 -6.13 -9.50
N LEU A 154 8.70 -6.16 -10.81
CA LEU A 154 7.55 -6.24 -11.70
C LEU A 154 7.43 -7.66 -12.28
N ARG A 155 6.21 -8.17 -12.33
CA ARG A 155 5.91 -9.55 -12.75
C ARG A 155 6.16 -9.80 -14.23
N ASP A 156 5.95 -8.80 -15.06
CA ASP A 156 6.14 -8.82 -16.53
C ASP A 156 7.60 -8.64 -16.97
N MET A 157 8.48 -8.27 -16.02
CA MET A 157 9.91 -8.15 -16.30
C MET A 157 10.59 -9.54 -16.35
N PRO A 158 11.63 -9.71 -17.20
CA PRO A 158 12.44 -10.92 -17.16
C PRO A 158 12.99 -11.21 -15.76
N PRO A 159 12.91 -12.45 -15.24
CA PRO A 159 13.35 -12.79 -13.88
C PRO A 159 14.77 -12.33 -13.54
N ALA A 160 15.70 -12.39 -14.49
CA ALA A 160 17.08 -11.93 -14.30
C ALA A 160 17.18 -10.42 -14.01
N GLN A 161 16.26 -9.61 -14.55
CA GLN A 161 16.23 -8.18 -14.27
C GLN A 161 15.76 -7.91 -12.83
N ASN A 162 14.81 -8.69 -12.32
CA ASN A 162 14.38 -8.60 -10.93
C ASN A 162 15.46 -9.08 -9.95
N VAL A 163 16.30 -10.06 -10.35
CA VAL A 163 17.52 -10.41 -9.59
C VAL A 163 18.49 -9.22 -9.53
N SER A 164 18.70 -8.53 -10.65
CA SER A 164 19.56 -7.33 -10.69
C SER A 164 18.98 -6.20 -9.84
N LEU A 165 17.65 -6.03 -9.85
CA LEU A 165 16.97 -5.06 -9.00
C LEU A 165 17.18 -5.36 -7.51
N ALA A 166 17.04 -6.63 -7.10
CA ALA A 166 17.27 -7.04 -5.72
C ALA A 166 18.71 -6.74 -5.27
N GLN A 167 19.71 -6.97 -6.14
CA GLN A 167 21.11 -6.64 -5.87
C GLN A 167 21.35 -5.14 -5.69
N VAL A 168 20.68 -4.30 -6.50
CA VAL A 168 20.80 -2.84 -6.37
C VAL A 168 20.08 -2.38 -5.10
N ALA A 169 18.86 -2.84 -4.83
CA ALA A 169 18.07 -2.50 -3.63
C ALA A 169 18.82 -2.87 -2.33
N GLY A 170 19.47 -4.04 -2.31
CA GLY A 170 20.23 -4.52 -1.15
C GLY A 170 21.38 -3.59 -0.73
N ARG A 171 21.91 -2.75 -1.63
CA ARG A 171 22.95 -1.75 -1.30
C ARG A 171 22.45 -0.63 -0.40
N TYR A 172 21.13 -0.49 -0.27
CA TYR A 172 20.47 0.58 0.49
C TYR A 172 19.76 0.07 1.75
N VAL A 173 19.97 -1.21 2.11
CA VAL A 173 19.58 -1.73 3.44
C VAL A 173 20.32 -0.92 4.51
N GLY A 174 19.56 -0.41 5.49
CA GLY A 174 20.10 0.50 6.50
C GLY A 174 20.17 1.98 6.07
N ASP A 175 19.97 2.30 4.79
CA ASP A 175 19.89 3.67 4.27
C ASP A 175 18.47 4.13 3.92
N GLY A 176 17.46 3.30 4.26
CA GLY A 176 16.04 3.62 4.11
C GLY A 176 15.26 2.64 3.24
N VAL A 177 15.91 1.73 2.51
CA VAL A 177 15.23 0.60 1.87
C VAL A 177 15.05 -0.49 2.93
N VAL A 178 13.79 -0.88 3.17
CA VAL A 178 13.40 -1.80 4.23
C VAL A 178 12.84 -3.13 3.72
N GLY A 179 12.42 -3.19 2.45
CA GLY A 179 11.80 -4.39 1.91
C GLY A 179 11.87 -4.51 0.39
N PHE A 180 11.49 -5.69 -0.07
CA PHE A 180 11.39 -6.05 -1.48
C PHE A 180 10.03 -6.69 -1.75
N ASP A 181 9.39 -6.28 -2.84
CA ASP A 181 8.01 -6.65 -3.21
C ASP A 181 7.94 -7.17 -4.65
N LEU A 182 6.81 -7.76 -5.04
CA LEU A 182 6.45 -8.15 -6.40
C LEU A 182 5.05 -7.68 -6.71
N ALA A 183 4.87 -6.87 -7.77
CA ALA A 183 3.58 -6.36 -8.22
C ALA A 183 3.41 -6.47 -9.75
N GLY A 184 2.24 -6.08 -10.25
CA GLY A 184 1.86 -6.13 -11.66
C GLY A 184 0.84 -7.22 -11.97
N ASP A 185 0.70 -7.64 -13.23
CA ASP A 185 -0.29 -8.63 -13.68
C ASP A 185 -0.09 -10.01 -13.01
N GLU A 186 -0.81 -10.22 -11.91
CA GLU A 186 -0.73 -11.44 -11.12
C GLU A 186 -1.27 -12.66 -11.86
N ALA A 187 -2.34 -12.47 -12.65
CA ALA A 187 -3.00 -13.58 -13.35
C ALA A 187 -2.13 -14.14 -14.48
N GLY A 188 -1.37 -13.29 -15.18
CA GLY A 188 -0.50 -13.68 -16.27
C GLY A 188 0.89 -14.17 -15.81
N HIS A 189 1.32 -13.77 -14.59
CA HIS A 189 2.72 -13.96 -14.15
C HIS A 189 2.78 -14.42 -12.69
N PRO A 190 2.76 -15.73 -12.43
CA PRO A 190 2.78 -16.28 -11.07
C PRO A 190 4.07 -15.91 -10.30
N PRO A 191 4.02 -15.76 -8.97
CA PRO A 191 5.16 -15.31 -8.15
C PRO A 191 6.41 -16.19 -8.31
N ILE A 192 6.24 -17.49 -8.45
CA ILE A 192 7.34 -18.48 -8.48
C ILE A 192 8.36 -18.21 -9.59
N LEU A 193 7.98 -17.53 -10.68
CA LEU A 193 8.89 -17.15 -11.75
C LEU A 193 10.03 -16.24 -11.27
N HIS A 194 9.84 -15.55 -10.14
CA HIS A 194 10.77 -14.57 -9.59
C HIS A 194 11.45 -15.04 -8.29
N GLU A 195 11.36 -16.33 -7.93
CA GLU A 195 11.90 -16.89 -6.68
C GLU A 195 13.38 -16.54 -6.46
N ASP A 196 14.19 -16.56 -7.51
CA ASP A 196 15.62 -16.23 -7.42
C ASP A 196 15.86 -14.78 -6.97
N ALA A 197 15.04 -13.83 -7.42
CA ALA A 197 15.14 -12.44 -6.99
C ALA A 197 14.85 -12.31 -5.48
N PHE A 198 13.84 -13.01 -4.98
CA PHE A 198 13.50 -13.02 -3.56
C PHE A 198 14.51 -13.74 -2.69
N ARG A 199 15.11 -14.82 -3.18
CA ARG A 199 16.22 -15.47 -2.50
C ARG A 199 17.43 -14.54 -2.37
N VAL A 200 17.77 -13.79 -3.42
CA VAL A 200 18.83 -12.78 -3.38
C VAL A 200 18.45 -11.63 -2.43
N ALA A 201 17.25 -11.08 -2.53
CA ALA A 201 16.78 -9.99 -1.65
C ALA A 201 16.90 -10.37 -0.17
N ARG A 202 16.43 -11.57 0.22
CA ARG A 202 16.58 -12.09 1.58
C ARG A 202 18.04 -12.23 2.02
N SER A 203 18.91 -12.74 1.15
CA SER A 203 20.34 -12.89 1.47
C SER A 203 21.06 -11.56 1.69
N LEU A 204 20.50 -10.47 1.17
CA LEU A 204 20.98 -9.10 1.35
C LEU A 204 20.32 -8.36 2.54
N GLY A 205 19.43 -9.03 3.28
CA GLY A 205 18.80 -8.47 4.48
C GLY A 205 17.52 -7.65 4.19
N LEU A 206 16.94 -7.75 3.00
CA LEU A 206 15.64 -7.16 2.69
C LEU A 206 14.52 -8.01 3.26
N ASN A 207 13.54 -7.37 3.89
CA ASN A 207 12.30 -8.03 4.27
C ASN A 207 11.44 -8.29 3.04
N ILE A 208 10.65 -9.37 3.05
CA ILE A 208 9.87 -9.78 1.89
C ILE A 208 8.38 -9.54 2.12
N THR A 209 7.78 -8.81 1.21
CA THR A 209 6.34 -8.74 0.98
C THR A 209 6.06 -9.09 -0.48
N ILE A 210 4.89 -9.65 -0.80
CA ILE A 210 4.53 -10.04 -2.17
C ILE A 210 3.04 -9.77 -2.36
N HIS A 211 2.65 -9.08 -3.44
CA HIS A 211 1.25 -9.05 -3.87
C HIS A 211 0.84 -10.47 -4.24
N ALA A 212 -0.20 -10.99 -3.63
CA ALA A 212 -0.70 -12.33 -3.93
C ALA A 212 -2.16 -12.47 -3.50
N GLY A 213 -2.95 -13.20 -4.29
CA GLY A 213 -4.36 -13.42 -4.00
C GLY A 213 -5.23 -12.19 -4.23
N GLU A 214 -4.89 -11.37 -5.21
CA GLU A 214 -5.68 -10.26 -5.72
C GLU A 214 -6.37 -10.65 -7.05
N ALA A 215 -5.63 -10.77 -8.14
CA ALA A 215 -6.15 -11.19 -9.43
C ALA A 215 -6.01 -12.70 -9.67
N ALA A 216 -5.00 -13.36 -9.08
CA ALA A 216 -4.86 -14.80 -9.07
C ALA A 216 -5.45 -15.43 -7.81
N GLY A 217 -5.73 -16.74 -7.88
CA GLY A 217 -6.34 -17.50 -6.78
C GLY A 217 -5.36 -17.93 -5.68
N PRO A 218 -5.80 -18.86 -4.82
CA PRO A 218 -5.03 -19.32 -3.63
C PRO A 218 -3.63 -19.84 -3.91
N GLU A 219 -3.37 -20.37 -5.10
CA GLU A 219 -2.05 -20.87 -5.47
C GLU A 219 -0.98 -19.77 -5.49
N SER A 220 -1.34 -18.55 -5.90
CA SER A 220 -0.44 -17.41 -5.84
C SER A 220 -0.03 -17.09 -4.38
N VAL A 221 -0.98 -17.22 -3.46
CA VAL A 221 -0.75 -17.05 -2.01
C VAL A 221 0.21 -18.14 -1.49
N ARG A 222 0.01 -19.42 -1.87
CA ARG A 222 0.91 -20.52 -1.50
C ARG A 222 2.33 -20.24 -1.94
N GLN A 223 2.50 -19.85 -3.20
CA GLN A 223 3.80 -19.55 -3.78
C GLN A 223 4.48 -18.38 -3.06
N ALA A 224 3.76 -17.30 -2.80
CA ALA A 224 4.31 -16.14 -2.10
C ALA A 224 4.79 -16.50 -0.68
N ILE A 225 4.04 -17.30 0.06
CA ILE A 225 4.44 -17.80 1.39
C ILE A 225 5.68 -18.68 1.28
N SER A 226 5.72 -19.61 0.31
CA SER A 226 6.88 -20.51 0.10
C SER A 226 8.16 -19.76 -0.26
N MET A 227 8.04 -18.62 -0.95
CA MET A 227 9.15 -17.73 -1.29
C MET A 227 9.64 -16.90 -0.08
N GLY A 228 9.00 -17.05 1.08
CA GLY A 228 9.42 -16.43 2.35
C GLY A 228 8.82 -15.04 2.59
N ALA A 229 7.69 -14.73 1.98
CA ALA A 229 6.95 -13.53 2.31
C ALA A 229 6.48 -13.59 3.78
N VAL A 230 6.76 -12.53 4.53
CA VAL A 230 6.26 -12.34 5.91
C VAL A 230 5.00 -11.48 5.92
N ARG A 231 4.73 -10.79 4.81
CA ARG A 231 3.50 -10.08 4.53
C ARG A 231 3.07 -10.33 3.08
N LEU A 232 1.76 -10.27 2.85
CA LEU A 232 1.18 -10.33 1.51
C LEU A 232 0.40 -9.04 1.24
N GLY A 233 0.62 -8.43 0.09
CA GLY A 233 -0.31 -7.46 -0.45
C GLY A 233 -1.62 -8.16 -0.78
N HIS A 234 -2.74 -7.64 -0.29
CA HIS A 234 -4.10 -8.10 -0.48
C HIS A 234 -4.46 -9.44 0.19
N GLY A 235 -4.10 -10.58 -0.39
CA GLY A 235 -4.46 -11.90 0.13
C GLY A 235 -5.96 -12.23 0.08
N VAL A 236 -6.77 -11.46 -0.64
CA VAL A 236 -8.24 -11.50 -0.65
C VAL A 236 -8.77 -12.86 -1.10
N ARG A 237 -8.21 -13.40 -2.17
CA ARG A 237 -8.65 -14.66 -2.79
C ARG A 237 -8.16 -15.90 -2.07
N ALA A 238 -7.37 -15.77 -1.00
CA ALA A 238 -7.08 -16.88 -0.08
C ALA A 238 -8.36 -17.52 0.48
N GLN A 239 -9.46 -16.74 0.59
CA GLN A 239 -10.77 -17.23 1.03
C GLN A 239 -11.35 -18.37 0.19
N GLU A 240 -10.86 -18.58 -1.03
CA GLU A 240 -11.35 -19.60 -1.97
C GLU A 240 -10.84 -21.00 -1.63
N ASP A 241 -9.82 -21.12 -0.73
CA ASP A 241 -9.23 -22.39 -0.32
C ASP A 241 -8.99 -22.44 1.21
N PRO A 242 -9.74 -23.32 1.94
CA PRO A 242 -9.54 -23.47 3.39
C PRO A 242 -8.13 -23.91 3.81
N GLU A 243 -7.41 -24.66 2.95
CA GLU A 243 -6.04 -25.08 3.26
C GLU A 243 -5.08 -23.89 3.21
N VAL A 244 -5.29 -22.93 2.28
CA VAL A 244 -4.50 -21.69 2.23
C VAL A 244 -4.78 -20.81 3.45
N ILE A 245 -6.03 -20.76 3.90
CA ILE A 245 -6.37 -20.06 5.15
C ILE A 245 -5.65 -20.72 6.35
N ALA A 246 -5.59 -22.05 6.40
CA ALA A 246 -4.84 -22.76 7.45
C ALA A 246 -3.33 -22.43 7.36
N MET A 247 -2.76 -22.45 6.15
CA MET A 247 -1.35 -22.09 5.91
C MET A 247 -1.02 -20.65 6.35
N ILE A 248 -1.89 -19.67 6.06
CA ILE A 248 -1.74 -18.28 6.51
C ILE A 248 -1.69 -18.20 8.04
N LYS A 249 -2.60 -18.90 8.72
CA LYS A 249 -2.63 -18.95 10.19
C LYS A 249 -1.39 -19.60 10.79
N GLU A 250 -0.96 -20.71 10.22
CA GLU A 250 0.20 -21.47 10.70
C GLU A 250 1.52 -20.70 10.48
N SER A 251 1.70 -20.11 9.30
CA SER A 251 2.88 -19.29 8.99
C SER A 251 2.90 -17.95 9.74
N GLY A 252 1.73 -17.47 10.17
CA GLY A 252 1.60 -16.18 10.82
C GLY A 252 1.84 -14.99 9.89
N VAL A 253 1.83 -15.21 8.55
CA VAL A 253 1.96 -14.15 7.54
C VAL A 253 0.82 -13.13 7.70
N GLN A 254 1.14 -11.86 7.52
CA GLN A 254 0.18 -10.76 7.61
C GLN A 254 -0.36 -10.41 6.22
N LEU A 255 -1.64 -10.03 6.14
CA LEU A 255 -2.30 -9.56 4.92
C LEU A 255 -2.48 -8.05 4.99
N ASP A 256 -1.83 -7.31 4.08
CA ASP A 256 -1.98 -5.86 3.94
C ASP A 256 -3.10 -5.60 2.92
N MET A 257 -4.35 -5.44 3.43
CA MET A 257 -5.56 -5.40 2.62
C MET A 257 -5.94 -3.96 2.27
N ALA A 258 -6.41 -3.74 1.04
CA ALA A 258 -6.82 -2.44 0.52
C ALA A 258 -8.27 -2.52 -0.01
N PRO A 259 -9.29 -2.41 0.84
CA PRO A 259 -10.67 -2.73 0.48
C PRO A 259 -11.22 -1.94 -0.70
N THR A 260 -10.95 -0.64 -0.80
CA THR A 260 -11.39 0.19 -1.93
C THR A 260 -10.74 -0.26 -3.22
N SER A 261 -9.41 -0.40 -3.25
CA SER A 261 -8.67 -0.91 -4.41
C SER A 261 -9.14 -2.32 -4.79
N ASN A 262 -9.34 -3.22 -3.82
CA ASN A 262 -9.80 -4.58 -4.07
C ASN A 262 -11.20 -4.66 -4.71
N ALA A 263 -12.06 -3.69 -4.46
CA ALA A 263 -13.34 -3.56 -5.17
C ALA A 263 -13.14 -3.03 -6.60
N GLN A 264 -12.22 -2.08 -6.81
CA GLN A 264 -11.90 -1.49 -8.11
C GLN A 264 -11.18 -2.49 -9.02
N THR A 265 -10.20 -3.26 -8.51
CA THR A 265 -9.47 -4.29 -9.27
C THR A 265 -10.28 -5.58 -9.47
N LYS A 266 -11.49 -5.67 -8.89
CA LYS A 266 -12.38 -6.84 -8.92
C LYS A 266 -11.81 -8.07 -8.19
N ALA A 267 -10.88 -7.87 -7.27
CA ALA A 267 -10.49 -8.92 -6.31
C ALA A 267 -11.69 -9.41 -5.48
N VAL A 268 -12.64 -8.49 -5.23
CA VAL A 268 -13.99 -8.80 -4.74
C VAL A 268 -15.03 -8.24 -5.70
N ARG A 269 -16.16 -8.92 -5.83
CA ARG A 269 -17.26 -8.46 -6.70
C ARG A 269 -17.86 -7.14 -6.19
N ARG A 270 -18.00 -7.00 -4.89
CA ARG A 270 -18.54 -5.82 -4.21
C ARG A 270 -17.79 -5.65 -2.90
N LEU A 271 -17.63 -4.41 -2.45
CA LEU A 271 -16.94 -4.11 -1.21
C LEU A 271 -17.55 -4.83 0.02
N GLN A 272 -18.88 -5.04 0.04
CA GLN A 272 -19.57 -5.77 1.10
C GLN A 272 -19.15 -7.24 1.20
N ASP A 273 -18.60 -7.81 0.12
CA ASP A 273 -18.15 -9.20 0.06
C ASP A 273 -16.68 -9.35 0.51
N HIS A 274 -16.01 -8.23 0.88
CA HIS A 274 -14.60 -8.21 1.24
C HIS A 274 -14.33 -9.00 2.53
N PRO A 275 -13.34 -9.92 2.55
CA PRO A 275 -13.13 -10.84 3.66
C PRO A 275 -12.43 -10.25 4.89
N LEU A 276 -11.99 -8.99 4.88
CA LEU A 276 -11.17 -8.37 5.92
C LEU A 276 -11.70 -8.63 7.34
N ARG A 277 -12.97 -8.30 7.61
CA ARG A 277 -13.56 -8.49 8.94
C ARG A 277 -13.57 -9.96 9.33
N ARG A 278 -13.98 -10.85 8.41
CA ARG A 278 -14.02 -12.29 8.65
C ARG A 278 -12.62 -12.85 8.94
N PHE A 279 -11.60 -12.42 8.20
CA PHE A 279 -10.23 -12.85 8.45
C PHE A 279 -9.72 -12.36 9.80
N TYR A 280 -10.00 -11.13 10.18
CA TYR A 280 -9.70 -10.60 11.51
C TYR A 280 -10.37 -11.43 12.61
N GLU A 281 -11.67 -11.72 12.49
CA GLU A 281 -12.44 -12.53 13.45
C GLU A 281 -11.94 -13.98 13.53
N GLN A 282 -11.33 -14.49 12.47
CA GLN A 282 -10.68 -15.80 12.45
C GLN A 282 -9.25 -15.80 13.02
N GLY A 283 -8.74 -14.67 13.49
CA GLY A 283 -7.41 -14.55 14.06
C GLY A 283 -6.29 -14.44 13.02
N ILE A 284 -6.59 -14.18 11.75
CA ILE A 284 -5.60 -13.86 10.72
C ILE A 284 -5.11 -12.42 10.96
N LYS A 285 -3.82 -12.21 10.85
CA LYS A 285 -3.24 -10.87 10.91
C LYS A 285 -3.62 -10.10 9.64
N VAL A 286 -4.46 -9.09 9.78
CA VAL A 286 -4.88 -8.21 8.68
C VAL A 286 -4.63 -6.75 9.03
N THR A 287 -4.26 -5.96 8.04
CA THR A 287 -4.13 -4.51 8.14
C THR A 287 -4.96 -3.83 7.06
N ILE A 288 -5.15 -2.53 7.21
CA ILE A 288 -5.90 -1.72 6.25
C ILE A 288 -4.92 -0.73 5.63
N SER A 289 -4.91 -0.64 4.32
CA SER A 289 -4.04 0.23 3.53
C SER A 289 -4.81 0.86 2.37
N THR A 290 -4.27 1.91 1.77
CA THR A 290 -4.91 2.61 0.64
C THR A 290 -4.52 2.05 -0.72
N ASP A 291 -3.39 1.33 -0.81
CA ASP A 291 -2.77 0.89 -2.05
C ASP A 291 -2.29 2.09 -2.91
N SER A 292 -3.20 2.86 -3.46
CA SER A 292 -2.91 3.97 -4.37
C SER A 292 -3.84 5.15 -4.10
N ARG A 293 -3.35 6.16 -3.38
CA ARG A 293 -4.20 7.25 -2.84
C ARG A 293 -4.88 8.07 -3.93
N THR A 294 -4.17 8.37 -5.04
CA THR A 294 -4.74 9.13 -6.16
C THR A 294 -5.61 8.25 -7.04
N VAL A 295 -5.10 7.08 -7.43
CA VAL A 295 -5.83 6.18 -8.33
C VAL A 295 -7.10 5.65 -7.68
N SER A 296 -7.06 5.27 -6.42
CA SER A 296 -8.24 4.78 -5.68
C SER A 296 -9.08 5.89 -5.05
N ASP A 297 -8.68 7.15 -5.16
CA ASP A 297 -9.34 8.31 -4.54
C ASP A 297 -9.64 8.11 -3.06
N VAL A 298 -8.62 7.72 -2.29
CA VAL A 298 -8.82 7.33 -0.89
C VAL A 298 -7.66 7.75 0.00
N THR A 299 -7.96 8.19 1.22
CA THR A 299 -7.02 8.32 2.33
C THR A 299 -7.21 7.17 3.31
N LEU A 300 -6.22 6.91 4.17
CA LEU A 300 -6.35 5.84 5.16
C LEU A 300 -7.47 6.13 6.18
N THR A 301 -7.71 7.40 6.49
CA THR A 301 -8.88 7.82 7.28
C THR A 301 -10.18 7.45 6.59
N GLN A 302 -10.32 7.70 5.29
CA GLN A 302 -11.52 7.33 4.52
C GLN A 302 -11.68 5.82 4.40
N GLU A 303 -10.56 5.07 4.25
CA GLU A 303 -10.59 3.61 4.25
C GLU A 303 -11.12 3.06 5.59
N TYR A 304 -10.70 3.60 6.73
CA TYR A 304 -11.22 3.22 8.03
C TYR A 304 -12.72 3.51 8.16
N GLN A 305 -13.18 4.66 7.67
CA GLN A 305 -14.62 4.99 7.64
C GLN A 305 -15.40 4.01 6.75
N THR A 306 -14.85 3.67 5.59
CA THR A 306 -15.44 2.73 4.63
C THR A 306 -15.57 1.33 5.24
N VAL A 307 -14.51 0.84 5.87
CA VAL A 307 -14.49 -0.47 6.55
C VAL A 307 -15.49 -0.50 7.71
N THR A 308 -15.62 0.60 8.47
CA THR A 308 -16.63 0.71 9.52
C THR A 308 -18.04 0.66 8.93
N ARG A 309 -18.31 1.50 7.94
CA ARG A 309 -19.66 1.64 7.37
C ARG A 309 -20.11 0.40 6.60
N VAL A 310 -19.22 -0.20 5.80
CA VAL A 310 -19.58 -1.24 4.82
C VAL A 310 -19.37 -2.64 5.38
N LEU A 311 -18.27 -2.87 6.10
CA LEU A 311 -17.93 -4.18 6.65
C LEU A 311 -18.34 -4.32 8.13
N GLY A 312 -18.78 -3.24 8.78
CA GLY A 312 -19.24 -3.23 10.16
C GLY A 312 -18.13 -3.46 11.19
N CYS A 313 -16.88 -3.13 10.88
CA CYS A 313 -15.80 -3.17 11.85
C CYS A 313 -15.97 -2.07 12.89
N THR A 314 -15.73 -2.38 14.17
CA THR A 314 -15.79 -1.40 15.25
C THR A 314 -14.50 -0.56 15.31
N ARG A 315 -14.54 0.58 16.02
CA ARG A 315 -13.35 1.41 16.29
C ARG A 315 -12.22 0.62 16.95
N GLU A 316 -12.57 -0.27 17.87
CA GLU A 316 -11.62 -1.13 18.57
C GLU A 316 -10.95 -2.11 17.61
N GLN A 317 -11.73 -2.74 16.71
CA GLN A 317 -11.18 -3.65 15.69
C GLN A 317 -10.24 -2.91 14.75
N ILE A 318 -10.62 -1.72 14.27
CA ILE A 318 -9.75 -0.88 13.40
C ILE A 318 -8.50 -0.43 14.15
N SER A 319 -8.63 0.00 15.40
CA SER A 319 -7.47 0.36 16.23
C SER A 319 -6.53 -0.82 16.45
N ALA A 320 -7.06 -2.04 16.62
CA ALA A 320 -6.25 -3.25 16.72
C ALA A 320 -5.55 -3.59 15.41
N MET A 321 -6.23 -3.51 14.26
CA MET A 321 -5.62 -3.70 12.94
C MET A 321 -4.55 -2.64 12.62
N ASN A 322 -4.78 -1.39 13.02
CA ASN A 322 -3.80 -0.31 12.91
C ASN A 322 -2.56 -0.54 13.77
N LEU A 323 -2.73 -1.01 15.01
CA LEU A 323 -1.60 -1.41 15.85
C LEU A 323 -0.87 -2.61 15.26
N GLN A 324 -1.60 -3.56 14.69
CA GLN A 324 -1.03 -4.72 13.99
C GLN A 324 -0.22 -4.29 12.76
N ALA A 325 -0.65 -3.24 12.04
CA ALA A 325 0.14 -2.65 10.95
C ALA A 325 1.48 -2.14 11.47
N LEU A 326 1.50 -1.41 12.59
CA LEU A 326 2.75 -0.96 13.20
C LEU A 326 3.66 -2.13 13.61
N GLU A 327 3.09 -3.19 14.21
CA GLU A 327 3.85 -4.38 14.64
C GLU A 327 4.42 -5.18 13.47
N GLY A 328 3.70 -5.25 12.35
CA GLY A 328 4.14 -5.92 11.12
C GLY A 328 5.06 -5.07 10.24
N GLY A 329 5.29 -3.82 10.59
CA GLY A 329 6.19 -2.92 9.86
C GLY A 329 7.66 -3.34 9.95
N PHE A 330 8.43 -3.01 8.94
CA PHE A 330 9.86 -3.35 8.79
C PHE A 330 10.79 -2.38 9.52
N SER A 331 10.32 -1.75 10.60
CA SER A 331 11.14 -0.89 11.45
C SER A 331 11.94 -1.68 12.49
N ASP A 332 12.95 -1.02 13.07
CA ASP A 332 13.63 -1.52 14.27
C ASP A 332 12.71 -1.50 15.50
N GLU A 333 13.05 -2.32 16.51
CA GLU A 333 12.23 -2.47 17.73
C GLU A 333 12.14 -1.18 18.55
N VAL A 334 13.18 -0.34 18.56
CA VAL A 334 13.18 0.93 19.30
C VAL A 334 12.14 1.89 18.73
N THR A 335 12.14 2.05 17.40
CA THR A 335 11.15 2.87 16.67
C THR A 335 9.75 2.32 16.91
N ARG A 336 9.55 1.02 16.77
CA ARG A 336 8.26 0.35 16.94
C ARG A 336 7.72 0.51 18.36
N ALA A 337 8.54 0.26 19.38
CA ALA A 337 8.14 0.41 20.78
C ALA A 337 7.72 1.85 21.10
N ARG A 338 8.47 2.85 20.63
CA ARG A 338 8.15 4.26 20.80
C ARG A 338 6.79 4.63 20.17
N LEU A 339 6.55 4.19 18.94
CA LEU A 339 5.29 4.44 18.24
C LEU A 339 4.12 3.68 18.86
N ARG A 340 4.33 2.45 19.32
CA ARG A 340 3.32 1.66 20.04
C ARG A 340 2.72 2.43 21.21
N HIS A 341 3.55 3.06 22.04
CA HIS A 341 3.07 3.90 23.13
C HIS A 341 2.19 5.05 22.61
N GLN A 342 2.61 5.74 21.56
CA GLN A 342 1.82 6.84 20.97
C GLN A 342 0.46 6.35 20.43
N PHE A 343 0.42 5.19 19.77
CA PHE A 343 -0.80 4.61 19.22
C PHE A 343 -1.79 4.18 20.31
N VAL A 344 -1.29 3.48 21.34
CA VAL A 344 -2.11 3.01 22.46
C VAL A 344 -2.66 4.18 23.27
N ASP A 345 -1.82 5.17 23.60
CA ASP A 345 -2.22 6.35 24.35
C ASP A 345 -3.25 7.20 23.60
N ALA A 346 -3.06 7.39 22.29
CA ALA A 346 -4.00 8.13 21.47
C ALA A 346 -5.35 7.42 21.38
N ALA A 347 -5.36 6.12 21.12
CA ALA A 347 -6.59 5.33 21.08
C ALA A 347 -7.34 5.34 22.42
N ALA A 348 -6.61 5.30 23.55
CA ALA A 348 -7.22 5.39 24.88
C ALA A 348 -7.87 6.77 25.13
N LYS A 349 -7.21 7.85 24.73
CA LYS A 349 -7.73 9.23 24.87
C LYS A 349 -8.95 9.53 23.99
N LEU A 350 -9.05 8.84 22.85
CA LEU A 350 -10.15 9.00 21.90
C LEU A 350 -11.37 8.11 22.24
N ARG A 351 -11.29 7.25 23.25
CA ARG A 351 -12.46 6.48 23.71
C ARG A 351 -13.49 7.42 24.34
N PRO A 352 -14.77 7.23 24.06
CA PRO A 352 -15.81 7.95 24.80
C PRO A 352 -15.65 7.71 26.30
N ALA A 353 -15.85 8.73 27.11
CA ALA A 353 -15.96 8.54 28.57
C ALA A 353 -17.04 7.48 28.85
N ALA A 354 -16.75 6.53 29.72
CA ALA A 354 -17.76 5.56 30.14
C ALA A 354 -18.97 6.36 30.69
N PRO A 355 -20.21 5.97 30.33
CA PRO A 355 -21.36 6.62 30.91
C PRO A 355 -21.25 6.53 32.44
N THR A 356 -21.22 7.67 33.10
CA THR A 356 -21.34 7.72 34.56
C THR A 356 -22.69 7.12 34.93
N VAL A 357 -22.66 5.95 35.58
CA VAL A 357 -23.84 5.25 36.13
C VAL A 357 -24.41 6.04 37.28
#